data_d732ea695b21dd8074648112fcc78d3f
#
_entry.id   d732ea695b21dd8074648112fcc78d3f
#
_cell.length_a   1.000
_cell.length_b   1.000
_cell.length_c   1.000
_cell.angle_alpha   90.00
_cell.angle_beta   90.00
_cell.angle_gamma   90.00
#
_symmetry.space_group_name_H-M   'P 1'
#
loop_
_entity.id
_entity.type
_entity.pdbx_description
1 polymer ?
#
loop_
_entity_poly.entity_id
_entity_poly.type
_entity_poly.pdbx_seq_one_letter_code
_entity_poly.pdbx_strand_id
1 'polypeptide(L)'
;MRLIDLSGLSGAPARGAVGLIVFATSALLVDAPLARASESAGVAGDNGSLTMLLLASALAVSIGMAAVFYVANNKARAAQGRLAAFMTQIDGDPALNWRPSGVAEIDAIARHLEESNRRLQEKRVRIAADQDEIQAAREHGRVMDLELHHRVNNAMAMIQGVANITARTARDFDCFRDSFNERVQCLSRISTLLVRKSWARTPLRELIHTVLDRQSNDRIALDGPDIDLRSEVALALGMALHELLSNAERHGALSTENGVVNIDWRREPSSESQLALIWSERGGPDIDQPQPNGAGHYLVRNVLARQFGGDADLAFEREGLRVTLTAQI
;
A
#
# COMPACT_ATOMS: atom_id res chain seq x y z
N MET A 1 -10.36 18.82 -43.67
CA MET A 1 -10.80 17.64 -44.43
C MET A 1 -10.91 18.09 -45.90
N ARG A 2 -9.84 17.95 -46.68
CA ARG A 2 -9.86 18.22 -48.13
C ARG A 2 -10.08 16.91 -48.86
N LEU A 3 -11.19 16.78 -49.55
CA LEU A 3 -11.45 15.67 -50.47
C LEU A 3 -10.38 15.69 -51.57
N ILE A 4 -9.63 14.63 -51.68
CA ILE A 4 -8.67 14.44 -52.76
C ILE A 4 -9.49 14.14 -54.01
N ASP A 5 -9.40 15.05 -55.01
CA ASP A 5 -10.04 14.87 -56.31
C ASP A 5 -9.36 13.74 -57.08
N LEU A 6 -10.10 12.65 -57.21
CA LEU A 6 -9.64 11.42 -57.86
C LEU A 6 -9.84 11.40 -59.41
N SER A 7 -10.34 12.53 -59.97
CA SER A 7 -10.67 12.60 -61.43
C SER A 7 -9.45 12.54 -62.37
N GLY A 8 -8.21 12.68 -61.83
CA GLY A 8 -6.98 12.68 -62.65
C GLY A 8 -6.32 11.31 -62.86
N LEU A 9 -6.88 10.21 -62.32
CA LEU A 9 -6.19 8.88 -62.30
C LEU A 9 -6.60 7.91 -63.42
N SER A 10 -7.26 8.37 -64.48
CA SER A 10 -7.77 7.51 -65.55
C SER A 10 -6.69 6.94 -66.52
N GLY A 11 -5.41 7.23 -66.36
CA GLY A 11 -4.36 6.83 -67.30
C GLY A 11 -3.13 6.10 -66.74
N ALA A 12 -3.02 5.88 -65.45
CA ALA A 12 -1.87 5.19 -64.86
C ALA A 12 -2.06 3.66 -64.82
N PRO A 13 -1.00 2.85 -65.03
CA PRO A 13 -1.13 1.39 -64.94
C PRO A 13 -1.63 1.03 -63.52
N ALA A 14 -2.78 0.38 -63.46
CA ALA A 14 -3.59 0.15 -62.28
C ALA A 14 -2.81 -0.41 -61.05
N ARG A 15 -1.70 -1.08 -61.26
CA ARG A 15 -0.83 -1.63 -60.20
C ARG A 15 -0.04 -0.56 -59.44
N GLY A 16 0.37 0.52 -60.07
CA GLY A 16 1.12 1.60 -59.43
C GLY A 16 0.22 2.49 -58.56
N ALA A 17 -0.99 2.79 -59.07
CA ALA A 17 -1.95 3.62 -58.35
C ALA A 17 -2.48 2.99 -57.07
N VAL A 18 -2.68 1.70 -57.05
CA VAL A 18 -3.12 0.94 -55.89
C VAL A 18 -2.06 0.90 -54.80
N GLY A 19 -0.77 0.66 -55.17
CA GLY A 19 0.33 0.72 -54.22
C GLY A 19 0.49 2.11 -53.57
N LEU A 20 0.30 3.15 -54.36
CA LEU A 20 0.41 4.53 -53.90
C LEU A 20 -0.76 4.93 -52.93
N ILE A 21 -1.97 4.50 -53.28
CA ILE A 21 -3.15 4.75 -52.42
C ILE A 21 -3.05 3.99 -51.09
N VAL A 22 -2.60 2.74 -51.11
CA VAL A 22 -2.38 1.91 -49.89
C VAL A 22 -1.31 2.55 -49.01
N PHE A 23 -0.20 3.00 -49.60
CA PHE A 23 0.88 3.63 -48.85
C PHE A 23 0.48 5.00 -48.32
N ALA A 24 -0.21 5.83 -49.08
CA ALA A 24 -0.67 7.14 -48.66
C ALA A 24 -1.73 7.08 -47.55
N THR A 25 -2.67 6.14 -47.63
CA THR A 25 -3.69 5.95 -46.58
C THR A 25 -3.12 5.36 -45.32
N SER A 26 -2.16 4.45 -45.40
CA SER A 26 -1.48 3.91 -44.23
C SER A 26 -0.65 4.99 -43.50
N ALA A 27 0.09 5.81 -44.26
CA ALA A 27 0.84 6.92 -43.68
C ALA A 27 -0.08 7.99 -43.05
N LEU A 28 -1.17 8.35 -43.71
CA LEU A 28 -2.09 9.40 -43.22
C LEU A 28 -2.88 8.97 -41.99
N LEU A 29 -3.19 7.68 -41.83
CA LEU A 29 -3.95 7.13 -40.70
C LEU A 29 -3.07 6.76 -39.51
N VAL A 30 -1.79 6.50 -39.74
CA VAL A 30 -0.86 6.17 -38.64
C VAL A 30 -0.19 7.42 -38.09
N ASP A 31 0.25 8.35 -38.93
CA ASP A 31 1.01 9.53 -38.48
C ASP A 31 0.12 10.62 -37.83
N ALA A 32 -1.08 10.83 -38.33
CA ALA A 32 -1.94 11.92 -37.80
C ALA A 32 -2.49 11.64 -36.36
N PRO A 33 -2.97 10.44 -36.02
CA PRO A 33 -3.37 10.15 -34.65
C PRO A 33 -2.17 9.97 -33.71
N LEU A 34 -1.01 9.50 -34.19
CA LEU A 34 0.21 9.40 -33.38
C LEU A 34 0.73 10.78 -32.93
N ALA A 35 0.77 11.75 -33.85
CA ALA A 35 1.21 13.09 -33.55
C ALA A 35 0.29 13.79 -32.53
N ARG A 36 -1.04 13.61 -32.65
CA ARG A 36 -2.00 14.15 -31.68
C ARG A 36 -2.04 13.43 -30.33
N ALA A 37 -1.82 12.12 -30.33
CA ALA A 37 -1.76 11.35 -29.09
C ALA A 37 -0.49 11.67 -28.28
N SER A 38 0.63 11.97 -28.95
CA SER A 38 1.86 12.38 -28.26
C SER A 38 1.77 13.77 -27.62
N GLU A 39 0.98 14.68 -28.18
CA GLU A 39 0.75 16.03 -27.64
C GLU A 39 -0.24 16.04 -26.46
N SER A 40 -1.16 15.08 -26.39
CA SER A 40 -2.17 15.01 -25.32
C SER A 40 -1.77 14.10 -24.14
N ALA A 41 -0.72 13.31 -24.28
CA ALA A 41 -0.25 12.37 -23.24
C ALA A 41 0.66 13.05 -22.22
N GLY A 42 0.12 14.03 -21.51
CA GLY A 42 0.64 14.49 -20.25
C GLY A 42 0.28 13.50 -19.14
N VAL A 43 1.22 12.59 -18.84
CA VAL A 43 1.35 11.91 -17.54
C VAL A 43 0.08 11.24 -16.97
N ALA A 44 -0.53 10.34 -17.73
CA ALA A 44 -1.37 9.27 -17.16
C ALA A 44 -1.39 8.16 -18.20
N GLY A 45 -1.00 6.94 -17.81
CA GLY A 45 -0.91 5.78 -18.70
C GLY A 45 -2.18 5.59 -19.51
N ASP A 46 -2.19 6.14 -20.71
CA ASP A 46 -3.37 6.21 -21.57
C ASP A 46 -3.52 4.92 -22.38
N ASN A 47 -4.34 3.99 -21.83
CA ASN A 47 -4.84 2.84 -22.57
C ASN A 47 -5.67 3.23 -23.80
N GLY A 48 -6.14 4.46 -23.90
CA GLY A 48 -6.90 5.02 -25.01
C GLY A 48 -6.06 5.19 -26.26
N SER A 49 -4.81 5.62 -26.15
CA SER A 49 -3.93 5.84 -27.30
C SER A 49 -3.50 4.51 -27.96
N LEU A 50 -3.33 3.44 -27.19
CA LEU A 50 -2.98 2.12 -27.73
C LEU A 50 -4.18 1.47 -28.44
N THR A 51 -5.39 1.62 -27.91
CA THR A 51 -6.64 1.16 -28.57
C THR A 51 -6.93 1.96 -29.83
N MET A 52 -6.66 3.26 -29.83
CA MET A 52 -6.76 4.10 -31.04
C MET A 52 -5.74 3.67 -32.11
N LEU A 53 -4.52 3.33 -31.75
CA LEU A 53 -3.48 2.84 -32.65
C LEU A 53 -3.87 1.50 -33.29
N LEU A 54 -4.45 0.60 -32.52
CA LEU A 54 -4.93 -0.71 -32.98
C LEU A 54 -6.15 -0.56 -33.93
N LEU A 55 -7.07 0.36 -33.64
CA LEU A 55 -8.20 0.68 -34.52
C LEU A 55 -7.76 1.34 -35.81
N ALA A 56 -6.77 2.24 -35.77
CA ALA A 56 -6.21 2.90 -36.94
C ALA A 56 -5.49 1.91 -37.87
N SER A 57 -4.74 0.96 -37.33
CA SER A 57 -4.07 -0.08 -38.13
C SER A 57 -5.06 -1.01 -38.81
N ALA A 58 -6.12 -1.42 -38.11
CA ALA A 58 -7.18 -2.25 -38.67
C ALA A 58 -7.94 -1.53 -39.80
N LEU A 59 -8.20 -0.23 -39.65
CA LEU A 59 -8.85 0.60 -40.65
C LEU A 59 -7.95 0.81 -41.88
N ALA A 60 -6.65 1.06 -41.71
CA ALA A 60 -5.69 1.21 -42.83
C ALA A 60 -5.58 -0.08 -43.66
N VAL A 61 -5.58 -1.24 -43.00
CA VAL A 61 -5.62 -2.54 -43.66
C VAL A 61 -6.92 -2.73 -44.47
N SER A 62 -8.06 -2.30 -43.89
CA SER A 62 -9.37 -2.38 -44.58
C SER A 62 -9.44 -1.53 -45.84
N ILE A 63 -8.90 -0.30 -45.82
CA ILE A 63 -8.86 0.63 -46.96
C ILE A 63 -7.90 0.10 -48.04
N GLY A 64 -6.74 -0.44 -47.66
CA GLY A 64 -5.79 -1.04 -48.60
C GLY A 64 -6.38 -2.25 -49.37
N MET A 65 -7.16 -3.06 -48.69
CA MET A 65 -7.83 -4.20 -49.30
C MET A 65 -8.95 -3.78 -50.28
N ALA A 66 -9.73 -2.78 -49.94
CA ALA A 66 -10.77 -2.26 -50.83
C ALA A 66 -10.16 -1.67 -52.13
N ALA A 67 -8.96 -1.07 -52.08
CA ALA A 67 -8.24 -0.54 -53.23
C ALA A 67 -7.68 -1.65 -54.14
N VAL A 68 -7.10 -2.71 -53.58
CA VAL A 68 -6.64 -3.90 -54.36
C VAL A 68 -7.82 -4.56 -55.06
N PHE A 69 -8.92 -4.58 -54.40
CA PHE A 69 -10.16 -5.18 -54.88
C PHE A 69 -10.77 -4.49 -56.10
N TYR A 70 -10.79 -3.15 -56.12
CA TYR A 70 -11.29 -2.36 -57.28
C TYR A 70 -10.53 -2.66 -58.53
N VAL A 71 -9.32 -3.10 -58.44
CA VAL A 71 -8.41 -3.38 -59.58
C VAL A 71 -8.51 -4.83 -60.10
N ALA A 72 -8.97 -5.73 -59.30
CA ALA A 72 -9.07 -7.15 -59.65
C ALA A 72 -10.42 -7.49 -60.28
N ASN A 73 -10.46 -7.43 -61.55
CA ASN A 73 -11.49 -7.74 -62.52
C ASN A 73 -12.55 -8.83 -62.14
N ASN A 74 -13.66 -8.90 -62.87
CA ASN A 74 -14.89 -9.69 -62.75
C ASN A 74 -14.84 -11.11 -62.15
N LYS A 75 -13.72 -11.82 -62.24
CA LYS A 75 -13.46 -13.10 -61.54
C LYS A 75 -13.32 -12.91 -60.03
N ALA A 76 -13.05 -11.72 -59.59
CA ALA A 76 -12.87 -11.39 -58.19
C ALA A 76 -14.22 -11.18 -57.41
N ARG A 77 -15.36 -11.05 -58.10
CA ARG A 77 -16.65 -10.79 -57.42
C ARG A 77 -17.05 -11.90 -56.44
N ALA A 78 -16.80 -13.15 -56.75
CA ALA A 78 -17.10 -14.26 -55.85
C ALA A 78 -16.09 -14.34 -54.67
N ALA A 79 -14.81 -14.10 -54.94
CA ALA A 79 -13.78 -13.97 -53.91
C ALA A 79 -14.03 -12.74 -53.03
N GLN A 80 -14.59 -11.69 -53.58
CA GLN A 80 -15.03 -10.47 -52.95
C GLN A 80 -16.05 -10.68 -51.84
N GLY A 81 -17.17 -11.29 -52.17
CA GLY A 81 -18.21 -11.57 -51.18
C GLY A 81 -17.67 -12.43 -50.03
N ARG A 82 -16.80 -13.37 -50.34
CA ARG A 82 -16.14 -14.23 -49.36
C ARG A 82 -15.19 -13.44 -48.45
N LEU A 83 -14.38 -12.54 -49.05
CA LEU A 83 -13.47 -11.72 -48.27
C LEU A 83 -14.22 -10.70 -47.38
N ALA A 84 -15.29 -10.08 -47.91
CA ALA A 84 -16.15 -9.20 -47.13
C ALA A 84 -16.85 -9.92 -45.98
N ALA A 85 -17.36 -11.13 -46.22
CA ALA A 85 -17.95 -11.95 -45.16
C ALA A 85 -16.91 -12.34 -44.10
N PHE A 86 -15.70 -12.70 -44.54
CA PHE A 86 -14.59 -13.00 -43.64
C PHE A 86 -14.21 -11.79 -42.76
N MET A 87 -14.12 -10.61 -43.37
CA MET A 87 -13.83 -9.37 -42.64
C MET A 87 -14.87 -9.01 -41.59
N THR A 88 -16.15 -9.25 -41.85
CA THR A 88 -17.22 -8.96 -40.88
C THR A 88 -17.27 -9.99 -39.74
N GLN A 89 -16.76 -11.19 -39.98
CA GLN A 89 -16.78 -12.26 -39.00
C GLN A 89 -15.49 -12.35 -38.17
N ILE A 90 -14.34 -11.91 -38.70
CA ILE A 90 -13.02 -12.07 -38.08
C ILE A 90 -12.92 -11.31 -36.73
N ASP A 91 -13.65 -10.20 -36.59
CA ASP A 91 -13.67 -9.44 -35.32
C ASP A 91 -14.49 -10.17 -34.22
N GLY A 92 -15.47 -11.00 -34.63
CA GLY A 92 -16.34 -11.74 -33.72
C GLY A 92 -15.86 -13.15 -33.40
N ASP A 93 -15.07 -13.77 -34.28
CA ASP A 93 -14.55 -15.12 -34.10
C ASP A 93 -13.04 -15.18 -34.42
N PRO A 94 -12.18 -15.12 -33.39
CA PRO A 94 -10.72 -15.16 -33.57
C PRO A 94 -10.22 -16.50 -34.09
N ALA A 95 -11.01 -17.57 -34.10
CA ALA A 95 -10.67 -18.88 -34.62
C ALA A 95 -11.03 -19.04 -36.12
N LEU A 96 -11.65 -18.01 -36.72
CA LEU A 96 -12.06 -18.05 -38.12
C LEU A 96 -10.82 -18.08 -39.03
N ASN A 97 -10.69 -19.14 -39.84
CA ASN A 97 -9.59 -19.32 -40.79
C ASN A 97 -10.07 -19.05 -42.21
N TRP A 98 -9.22 -18.35 -42.98
CA TRP A 98 -9.47 -18.12 -44.42
C TRP A 98 -9.37 -19.43 -45.23
N ARG A 99 -10.41 -19.67 -46.05
CA ARG A 99 -10.33 -20.75 -47.07
C ARG A 99 -9.88 -20.17 -48.39
N PRO A 100 -8.80 -20.70 -49.00
CA PRO A 100 -8.25 -20.16 -50.24
C PRO A 100 -9.32 -19.91 -51.32
N SER A 101 -9.25 -18.73 -51.93
CA SER A 101 -10.19 -18.30 -52.97
C SER A 101 -9.77 -18.72 -54.39
N GLY A 102 -8.51 -19.11 -54.56
CA GLY A 102 -7.87 -19.37 -55.87
C GLY A 102 -7.39 -18.07 -56.54
N VAL A 103 -7.43 -16.92 -55.86
CA VAL A 103 -6.85 -15.67 -56.34
C VAL A 103 -5.70 -15.31 -55.38
N ALA A 104 -4.48 -15.43 -55.86
CA ALA A 104 -3.26 -15.38 -55.03
C ALA A 104 -3.14 -14.08 -54.21
N GLU A 105 -3.50 -12.96 -54.81
CA GLU A 105 -3.47 -11.64 -54.16
C GLU A 105 -4.48 -11.55 -53.02
N ILE A 106 -5.70 -12.05 -53.19
CA ILE A 106 -6.74 -12.05 -52.15
C ILE A 106 -6.38 -13.01 -51.02
N ASP A 107 -5.83 -14.17 -51.35
CA ASP A 107 -5.38 -15.17 -50.39
C ASP A 107 -4.19 -14.65 -49.55
N ALA A 108 -3.31 -13.85 -50.17
CA ALA A 108 -2.20 -13.21 -49.45
C ALA A 108 -2.72 -12.12 -48.47
N ILE A 109 -3.69 -11.33 -48.88
CA ILE A 109 -4.31 -10.31 -48.01
C ILE A 109 -5.06 -10.96 -46.85
N ALA A 110 -5.85 -12.00 -47.13
CA ALA A 110 -6.60 -12.70 -46.11
C ALA A 110 -5.69 -13.31 -45.03
N ARG A 111 -4.58 -13.94 -45.46
CA ARG A 111 -3.55 -14.47 -44.53
C ARG A 111 -2.91 -13.38 -43.69
N HIS A 112 -2.64 -12.22 -44.28
CA HIS A 112 -2.09 -11.10 -43.55
C HIS A 112 -3.07 -10.55 -42.49
N LEU A 113 -4.37 -10.53 -42.84
CA LEU A 113 -5.43 -10.17 -41.88
C LEU A 113 -5.54 -11.17 -40.73
N GLU A 114 -5.54 -12.47 -41.02
CA GLU A 114 -5.56 -13.51 -40.00
C GLU A 114 -4.39 -13.34 -39.02
N GLU A 115 -3.20 -13.18 -39.56
CA GLU A 115 -1.99 -13.01 -38.74
C GLU A 115 -2.06 -11.70 -37.92
N SER A 116 -2.50 -10.61 -38.57
CA SER A 116 -2.67 -9.31 -37.88
C SER A 116 -3.71 -9.37 -36.77
N ASN A 117 -4.87 -10.01 -37.05
CA ASN A 117 -5.91 -10.21 -36.04
C ASN A 117 -5.42 -11.08 -34.87
N ARG A 118 -4.72 -12.17 -35.14
CA ARG A 118 -4.13 -13.02 -34.12
C ARG A 118 -3.17 -12.22 -33.22
N ARG A 119 -2.27 -11.43 -33.82
CA ARG A 119 -1.33 -10.58 -33.08
C ARG A 119 -2.04 -9.53 -32.24
N LEU A 120 -3.15 -8.98 -32.75
CA LEU A 120 -3.98 -8.04 -32.01
C LEU A 120 -4.67 -8.68 -30.81
N GLN A 121 -5.21 -9.88 -30.98
CA GLN A 121 -5.83 -10.62 -29.89
C GLN A 121 -4.80 -11.00 -28.81
N GLU A 122 -3.63 -11.48 -29.19
CA GLU A 122 -2.54 -11.78 -28.24
C GLU A 122 -2.14 -10.53 -27.45
N LYS A 123 -2.04 -9.37 -28.11
CA LYS A 123 -1.75 -8.10 -27.45
C LYS A 123 -2.89 -7.66 -26.51
N ARG A 124 -4.16 -7.82 -26.93
CA ARG A 124 -5.32 -7.49 -26.08
C ARG A 124 -5.34 -8.30 -24.78
N VAL A 125 -5.10 -9.61 -24.89
CA VAL A 125 -5.02 -10.51 -23.73
C VAL A 125 -3.89 -10.08 -22.79
N ARG A 126 -2.73 -9.76 -23.34
CA ARG A 126 -1.58 -9.31 -22.54
C ARG A 126 -1.86 -7.98 -21.85
N ILE A 127 -2.44 -7.01 -22.56
CA ILE A 127 -2.80 -5.71 -21.97
C ILE A 127 -3.82 -5.88 -20.86
N ALA A 128 -4.83 -6.75 -21.03
CA ALA A 128 -5.81 -7.03 -19.99
C ALA A 128 -5.13 -7.61 -18.73
N ALA A 129 -4.22 -8.57 -18.90
CA ALA A 129 -3.46 -9.14 -17.79
C ALA A 129 -2.58 -8.09 -17.07
N ASP A 130 -1.87 -7.24 -17.84
CA ASP A 130 -1.04 -6.18 -17.31
C ASP A 130 -1.90 -5.13 -16.55
N GLN A 131 -3.11 -4.84 -17.05
CA GLN A 131 -4.07 -3.95 -16.38
C GLN A 131 -4.56 -4.50 -15.04
N ASP A 132 -4.89 -5.78 -14.99
CA ASP A 132 -5.32 -6.45 -13.76
C ASP A 132 -4.20 -6.43 -12.71
N GLU A 133 -2.95 -6.68 -13.13
CA GLU A 133 -1.79 -6.62 -12.25
C GLU A 133 -1.55 -5.19 -11.71
N ILE A 134 -1.62 -4.18 -12.58
CA ILE A 134 -1.48 -2.77 -12.19
C ILE A 134 -2.60 -2.35 -11.22
N GLN A 135 -3.82 -2.80 -11.48
CA GLN A 135 -4.96 -2.49 -10.60
C GLN A 135 -4.79 -3.13 -9.23
N ALA A 136 -4.37 -4.39 -9.17
CA ALA A 136 -4.07 -5.08 -7.92
C ALA A 136 -2.94 -4.38 -7.14
N ALA A 137 -1.87 -3.97 -7.82
CA ALA A 137 -0.76 -3.24 -7.21
C ALA A 137 -1.19 -1.86 -6.67
N ARG A 138 -2.04 -1.14 -7.40
CA ARG A 138 -2.60 0.16 -6.95
C ARG A 138 -3.49 0.01 -5.72
N GLU A 139 -4.33 -1.01 -5.69
CA GLU A 139 -5.21 -1.24 -4.54
C GLU A 139 -4.40 -1.63 -3.31
N HIS A 140 -3.38 -2.48 -3.48
CA HIS A 140 -2.46 -2.82 -2.39
C HIS A 140 -1.70 -1.57 -1.87
N GLY A 141 -1.21 -0.73 -2.78
CA GLY A 141 -0.56 0.55 -2.43
C GLY A 141 -1.49 1.49 -1.67
N ARG A 142 -2.76 1.57 -2.07
CA ARG A 142 -3.76 2.42 -1.41
C ARG A 142 -4.09 1.96 0.01
N VAL A 143 -4.20 0.65 0.21
CA VAL A 143 -4.41 0.09 1.55
C VAL A 143 -3.21 0.39 2.46
N MET A 144 -2.00 0.20 1.95
CA MET A 144 -0.77 0.53 2.68
C MET A 144 -0.66 2.02 3.04
N ASP A 145 -1.03 2.91 2.12
CA ASP A 145 -1.00 4.36 2.34
C ASP A 145 -1.98 4.79 3.43
N LEU A 146 -3.20 4.26 3.42
CA LEU A 146 -4.19 4.50 4.47
C LEU A 146 -3.72 3.99 5.84
N GLU A 147 -3.10 2.81 5.88
CA GLU A 147 -2.56 2.25 7.12
C GLU A 147 -1.39 3.11 7.65
N LEU A 148 -0.50 3.58 6.77
CA LEU A 148 0.59 4.48 7.13
C LEU A 148 0.06 5.80 7.70
N HIS A 149 -0.92 6.42 7.04
CA HIS A 149 -1.56 7.66 7.53
C HIS A 149 -2.19 7.46 8.92
N HIS A 150 -2.87 6.36 9.13
CA HIS A 150 -3.48 6.03 10.42
C HIS A 150 -2.42 5.90 11.52
N ARG A 151 -1.29 5.27 11.22
CA ARG A 151 -0.15 5.10 12.15
C ARG A 151 0.53 6.43 12.47
N VAL A 152 0.76 7.27 11.45
CA VAL A 152 1.32 8.61 11.65
C VAL A 152 0.41 9.45 12.53
N ASN A 153 -0.89 9.44 12.28
CA ASN A 153 -1.86 10.18 13.10
C ASN A 153 -1.88 9.69 14.55
N ASN A 154 -1.81 8.38 14.78
CA ASN A 154 -1.73 7.82 16.14
C ASN A 154 -0.45 8.22 16.86
N ALA A 155 0.70 8.22 16.17
CA ALA A 155 1.97 8.66 16.73
C ALA A 155 1.94 10.18 17.05
N MET A 156 1.36 11.01 16.17
CA MET A 156 1.21 12.44 16.41
C MET A 156 0.26 12.74 17.60
N ALA A 157 -0.86 12.02 17.69
CA ALA A 157 -1.77 12.15 18.83
C ALA A 157 -1.08 11.77 20.15
N MET A 158 -0.23 10.76 20.14
CA MET A 158 0.54 10.35 21.31
C MET A 158 1.58 11.40 21.69
N ILE A 159 2.33 11.95 20.73
CA ILE A 159 3.29 13.05 20.99
C ILE A 159 2.57 14.26 21.57
N GLN A 160 1.41 14.65 21.04
CA GLN A 160 0.60 15.74 21.57
C GLN A 160 0.12 15.44 23.00
N GLY A 161 -0.31 14.20 23.27
CA GLY A 161 -0.69 13.73 24.59
C GLY A 161 0.45 13.86 25.59
N VAL A 162 1.64 13.36 25.22
CA VAL A 162 2.86 13.45 26.02
C VAL A 162 3.24 14.92 26.29
N ALA A 163 3.22 15.78 25.25
CA ALA A 163 3.53 17.20 25.40
C ALA A 163 2.55 17.90 26.38
N ASN A 164 1.25 17.69 26.19
CA ASN A 164 0.22 18.31 27.02
C ASN A 164 0.33 17.87 28.49
N ILE A 165 0.59 16.60 28.75
CA ILE A 165 0.69 16.10 30.12
C ILE A 165 1.98 16.60 30.76
N THR A 166 3.10 16.56 30.02
CA THR A 166 4.38 17.07 30.52
C THR A 166 4.27 18.57 30.86
N ALA A 167 3.59 19.36 30.00
CA ALA A 167 3.37 20.77 30.25
C ALA A 167 2.52 21.08 31.51
N ARG A 168 1.55 20.19 31.83
CA ARG A 168 0.70 20.37 33.01
C ARG A 168 1.41 20.04 34.32
N THR A 169 2.50 19.31 34.28
CA THR A 169 3.13 18.70 35.44
C THR A 169 4.55 19.15 35.66
N ALA A 170 5.14 19.78 34.66
CA ALA A 170 6.45 20.40 34.78
C ALA A 170 6.36 21.65 35.66
N ARG A 171 7.33 21.80 36.57
CA ARG A 171 7.45 22.96 37.49
C ARG A 171 8.03 24.17 36.76
N ASP A 172 8.87 23.94 35.78
CA ASP A 172 9.57 24.94 34.99
C ASP A 172 9.86 24.39 33.59
N PHE A 173 10.43 25.23 32.75
CA PHE A 173 10.74 24.85 31.35
C PHE A 173 11.83 23.78 31.25
N ASP A 174 12.84 23.78 32.11
CA ASP A 174 13.90 22.77 32.09
C ASP A 174 13.36 21.39 32.45
N CYS A 175 12.53 21.32 33.49
CA CYS A 175 11.83 20.10 33.87
C CYS A 175 10.91 19.58 32.75
N PHE A 176 10.22 20.49 32.05
CA PHE A 176 9.40 20.12 30.89
C PHE A 176 10.26 19.55 29.77
N ARG A 177 11.33 20.27 29.38
CA ARG A 177 12.21 19.88 28.29
C ARG A 177 12.80 18.49 28.53
N ASP A 178 13.34 18.25 29.71
CA ASP A 178 14.03 17.02 30.05
C ASP A 178 13.05 15.85 30.10
N SER A 179 11.92 15.99 30.77
CA SER A 179 10.89 14.96 30.82
C SER A 179 10.25 14.69 29.46
N PHE A 180 10.06 15.71 28.64
CA PHE A 180 9.54 15.55 27.29
C PHE A 180 10.52 14.81 26.39
N ASN A 181 11.80 15.15 26.44
CA ASN A 181 12.84 14.49 25.66
C ASN A 181 12.98 13.00 26.04
N GLU A 182 12.97 12.65 27.34
CA GLU A 182 12.99 11.25 27.78
C GLU A 182 11.83 10.44 27.19
N ARG A 183 10.62 10.98 27.24
CA ARG A 183 9.41 10.36 26.68
C ARG A 183 9.49 10.18 25.16
N VAL A 184 9.94 11.21 24.44
CA VAL A 184 10.11 11.15 22.97
C VAL A 184 11.19 10.14 22.59
N GLN A 185 12.28 10.05 23.33
CA GLN A 185 13.32 9.04 23.11
C GLN A 185 12.78 7.62 23.32
N CYS A 186 12.02 7.40 24.39
CA CYS A 186 11.38 6.12 24.63
C CYS A 186 10.41 5.76 23.48
N LEU A 187 9.56 6.70 23.08
CA LEU A 187 8.64 6.54 21.94
C LEU A 187 9.40 6.17 20.67
N SER A 188 10.53 6.81 20.40
CA SER A 188 11.39 6.52 19.25
C SER A 188 11.98 5.10 19.30
N ARG A 189 12.46 4.63 20.46
CA ARG A 189 12.96 3.27 20.64
C ARG A 189 11.88 2.22 20.38
N ILE A 190 10.68 2.40 20.98
CA ILE A 190 9.54 1.51 20.77
C ILE A 190 9.14 1.51 19.28
N SER A 191 9.02 2.68 18.66
CA SER A 191 8.69 2.80 17.24
C SER A 191 9.70 2.08 16.34
N THR A 192 11.00 2.17 16.66
CA THR A 192 12.06 1.45 15.95
C THR A 192 11.90 -0.07 16.08
N LEU A 193 11.55 -0.57 17.26
CA LEU A 193 11.23 -1.98 17.47
C LEU A 193 10.05 -2.41 16.58
N LEU A 194 8.95 -1.65 16.58
CA LEU A 194 7.76 -1.93 15.78
C LEU A 194 8.06 -1.94 14.27
N VAL A 195 8.86 -1.00 13.78
CA VAL A 195 9.30 -0.94 12.38
C VAL A 195 10.11 -2.18 12.02
N ARG A 196 11.08 -2.58 12.87
CA ARG A 196 11.88 -3.80 12.66
C ARG A 196 11.03 -5.07 12.59
N LYS A 197 9.91 -5.11 13.27
CA LYS A 197 8.92 -6.20 13.22
C LYS A 197 7.89 -6.01 12.10
N SER A 198 8.11 -5.06 11.19
CA SER A 198 7.18 -4.71 10.10
C SER A 198 5.77 -4.42 10.61
N TRP A 199 5.67 -3.83 11.81
CA TRP A 199 4.42 -3.57 12.52
C TRP A 199 3.54 -4.83 12.73
N ALA A 200 4.15 -6.00 12.64
CA ALA A 200 3.50 -7.25 13.03
C ALA A 200 3.39 -7.34 14.56
N ARG A 201 2.97 -8.48 15.04
CA ARG A 201 2.91 -8.71 16.50
C ARG A 201 4.30 -8.59 17.11
N THR A 202 4.38 -7.93 18.27
CA THR A 202 5.64 -7.66 19.01
C THR A 202 5.64 -8.44 20.31
N PRO A 203 6.67 -9.28 20.59
CA PRO A 203 6.78 -9.99 21.85
C PRO A 203 6.86 -9.03 23.03
N LEU A 204 6.02 -9.24 24.04
CA LEU A 204 5.96 -8.38 25.25
C LEU A 204 7.33 -8.32 25.96
N ARG A 205 8.02 -9.44 26.06
CA ARG A 205 9.36 -9.50 26.68
C ARG A 205 10.37 -8.61 25.94
N GLU A 206 10.36 -8.60 24.61
CA GLU A 206 11.24 -7.76 23.80
C GLU A 206 10.89 -6.25 23.95
N LEU A 207 9.59 -5.92 24.06
CA LEU A 207 9.13 -4.57 24.37
C LEU A 207 9.64 -4.12 25.74
N ILE A 208 9.50 -4.93 26.79
CA ILE A 208 9.97 -4.61 28.14
C ILE A 208 11.49 -4.36 28.11
N HIS A 209 12.26 -5.23 27.49
CA HIS A 209 13.71 -5.02 27.34
C HIS A 209 14.07 -3.74 26.58
N THR A 210 13.27 -3.36 25.57
CA THR A 210 13.46 -2.11 24.80
C THR A 210 13.21 -0.88 25.67
N VAL A 211 12.27 -0.94 26.59
CA VAL A 211 11.94 0.15 27.53
C VAL A 211 13.01 0.24 28.62
N LEU A 212 13.48 -0.89 29.15
CA LEU A 212 14.50 -0.96 30.19
C LEU A 212 15.89 -0.49 29.73
N ASP A 213 16.11 -0.32 28.41
CA ASP A 213 17.29 0.24 27.76
C ASP A 213 18.62 -0.25 28.37
N ARG A 214 19.04 -1.48 28.04
CA ARG A 214 20.36 -2.05 28.42
C ARG A 214 20.83 -1.84 29.87
N GLN A 215 20.07 -1.20 30.70
CA GLN A 215 20.27 -1.28 32.14
C GLN A 215 19.85 -2.70 32.56
N SER A 216 20.75 -3.67 32.38
CA SER A 216 20.67 -4.94 33.06
C SER A 216 20.79 -4.64 34.56
N ASN A 217 19.70 -4.19 35.11
CA ASN A 217 19.59 -3.90 36.51
C ASN A 217 19.19 -5.23 37.15
N ASP A 218 20.12 -5.93 37.81
CA ASP A 218 19.83 -7.15 38.56
C ASP A 218 18.68 -6.97 39.60
N ARG A 219 18.21 -5.71 39.72
CA ARG A 219 17.11 -5.31 40.58
C ARG A 219 15.73 -5.33 39.90
N ILE A 220 15.67 -5.72 38.61
CA ILE A 220 14.39 -5.84 37.88
C ILE A 220 14.21 -7.29 37.45
N ALA A 221 13.22 -7.94 38.03
CA ALA A 221 12.87 -9.33 37.67
C ALA A 221 11.68 -9.35 36.69
N LEU A 222 11.76 -10.22 35.68
CA LEU A 222 10.75 -10.39 34.66
C LEU A 222 10.23 -11.82 34.64
N ASP A 223 8.95 -12.03 34.88
CA ASP A 223 8.32 -13.35 34.82
C ASP A 223 6.99 -13.30 34.04
N GLY A 224 6.80 -14.28 33.16
CA GLY A 224 5.57 -14.45 32.40
C GLY A 224 5.76 -15.22 31.10
N PRO A 225 4.67 -15.73 30.53
CA PRO A 225 4.67 -16.49 29.29
C PRO A 225 4.97 -15.62 28.06
N ASP A 226 5.29 -16.26 26.95
CA ASP A 226 5.43 -15.56 25.67
C ASP A 226 4.08 -15.07 25.19
N ILE A 227 3.95 -13.75 25.04
CA ILE A 227 2.74 -13.06 24.59
C ILE A 227 3.15 -12.03 23.53
N ASP A 228 2.46 -12.08 22.39
CA ASP A 228 2.63 -11.11 21.31
C ASP A 228 1.53 -10.04 21.36
N LEU A 229 1.95 -8.78 21.29
CA LEU A 229 1.09 -7.61 21.33
C LEU A 229 0.82 -7.05 19.93
N ARG A 230 -0.35 -6.48 19.71
CA ARG A 230 -0.61 -5.60 18.58
C ARG A 230 0.22 -4.32 18.72
N SER A 231 0.59 -3.69 17.61
CA SER A 231 1.49 -2.52 17.60
C SER A 231 0.97 -1.34 18.42
N GLU A 232 -0.34 -1.08 18.39
CA GLU A 232 -0.96 -0.01 19.17
C GLU A 232 -0.87 -0.27 20.67
N VAL A 233 -1.12 -1.52 21.08
CA VAL A 233 -1.00 -1.96 22.47
C VAL A 233 0.45 -1.90 22.92
N ALA A 234 1.39 -2.36 22.09
CA ALA A 234 2.82 -2.34 22.39
C ALA A 234 3.31 -0.90 22.61
N LEU A 235 2.88 0.03 21.75
CA LEU A 235 3.28 1.43 21.87
C LEU A 235 2.77 2.06 23.18
N ALA A 236 1.48 1.90 23.49
CA ALA A 236 0.88 2.47 24.68
C ALA A 236 1.40 1.79 25.97
N LEU A 237 1.52 0.47 25.99
CA LEU A 237 2.04 -0.28 27.12
C LEU A 237 3.52 0.03 27.38
N GLY A 238 4.32 0.18 26.32
CA GLY A 238 5.71 0.56 26.43
C GLY A 238 5.90 1.95 27.04
N MET A 239 5.05 2.91 26.69
CA MET A 239 5.06 4.22 27.32
C MET A 239 4.61 4.16 28.79
N ALA A 240 3.60 3.32 29.14
CA ALA A 240 3.20 3.12 30.52
C ALA A 240 4.34 2.52 31.36
N LEU A 241 5.04 1.51 30.85
CA LEU A 241 6.21 0.92 31.50
C LEU A 241 7.35 1.94 31.69
N HIS A 242 7.58 2.81 30.71
CA HIS A 242 8.56 3.89 30.83
C HIS A 242 8.21 4.86 31.96
N GLU A 243 6.96 5.25 32.10
CA GLU A 243 6.54 6.12 33.20
C GLU A 243 6.71 5.43 34.56
N LEU A 244 6.36 4.14 34.67
CA LEU A 244 6.56 3.38 35.90
C LEU A 244 8.05 3.25 36.24
N LEU A 245 8.90 2.96 35.26
CA LEU A 245 10.33 2.89 35.44
C LEU A 245 10.92 4.22 35.92
N SER A 246 10.59 5.31 35.22
CA SER A 246 11.06 6.66 35.59
C SER A 246 10.60 7.07 36.99
N ASN A 247 9.37 6.69 37.40
CA ASN A 247 8.89 6.89 38.77
C ASN A 247 9.65 6.05 39.78
N ALA A 248 9.91 4.78 39.49
CA ALA A 248 10.68 3.91 40.38
C ALA A 248 12.11 4.41 40.60
N GLU A 249 12.75 4.93 39.55
CA GLU A 249 14.10 5.50 39.60
C GLU A 249 14.17 6.82 40.38
N ARG A 250 13.19 7.68 40.21
CA ARG A 250 13.20 9.03 40.82
C ARG A 250 12.65 9.05 42.25
N HIS A 251 11.65 8.25 42.54
CA HIS A 251 10.84 8.35 43.77
C HIS A 251 10.47 7.02 44.40
N GLY A 252 10.61 5.89 43.65
CA GLY A 252 10.18 4.57 44.06
C GLY A 252 11.33 3.66 44.49
N ALA A 253 11.14 2.37 44.29
CA ALA A 253 12.06 1.34 44.74
C ALA A 253 13.48 1.51 44.22
N LEU A 254 13.64 1.85 42.94
CA LEU A 254 14.96 1.97 42.31
C LEU A 254 15.74 3.20 42.74
N SER A 255 15.14 4.14 43.47
CA SER A 255 15.82 5.29 44.07
C SER A 255 16.67 4.92 45.30
N THR A 256 16.51 3.70 45.85
CA THR A 256 17.30 3.17 46.94
C THR A 256 18.26 2.06 46.47
N GLU A 257 19.27 1.73 47.27
CA GLU A 257 20.26 0.70 46.91
C GLU A 257 19.66 -0.72 46.87
N ASN A 258 18.72 -1.02 47.81
CA ASN A 258 18.16 -2.36 48.01
C ASN A 258 16.78 -2.50 47.35
N GLY A 259 16.26 -1.50 46.70
CA GLY A 259 14.97 -1.53 46.07
C GLY A 259 14.95 -2.40 44.83
N VAL A 260 13.86 -3.13 44.64
CA VAL A 260 13.65 -4.07 43.52
C VAL A 260 12.29 -3.84 42.87
N VAL A 261 12.21 -4.19 41.60
CA VAL A 261 10.99 -4.14 40.81
C VAL A 261 10.74 -5.55 40.25
N ASN A 262 9.51 -6.04 40.38
CA ASN A 262 9.06 -7.25 39.71
C ASN A 262 8.01 -6.89 38.66
N ILE A 263 8.16 -7.39 37.46
CA ILE A 263 7.22 -7.25 36.35
C ILE A 263 6.74 -8.66 35.97
N ASP A 264 5.52 -8.98 36.41
CA ASP A 264 4.89 -10.28 36.15
C ASP A 264 3.76 -10.07 35.15
N TRP A 265 3.58 -11.01 34.21
CA TRP A 265 2.44 -10.94 33.31
C TRP A 265 1.87 -12.31 32.98
N ARG A 266 0.56 -12.31 32.67
CA ARG A 266 -0.19 -13.51 32.32
C ARG A 266 -1.36 -13.18 31.40
N ARG A 267 -1.91 -14.19 30.76
CA ARG A 267 -3.25 -14.07 30.16
C ARG A 267 -4.29 -14.17 31.27
N GLU A 268 -5.34 -13.35 31.17
CA GLU A 268 -6.44 -13.43 32.15
C GLU A 268 -7.19 -14.75 31.97
N PRO A 269 -7.48 -15.50 33.06
CA PRO A 269 -8.20 -16.77 32.98
C PRO A 269 -9.62 -16.63 32.39
N SER A 270 -10.22 -15.44 32.52
CA SER A 270 -11.57 -15.14 32.02
C SER A 270 -11.61 -14.78 30.54
N SER A 271 -10.45 -14.48 29.92
CA SER A 271 -10.37 -14.07 28.51
C SER A 271 -8.96 -14.27 27.95
N GLU A 272 -8.81 -15.23 27.04
CA GLU A 272 -7.52 -15.49 26.35
C GLU A 272 -7.00 -14.29 25.56
N SER A 273 -7.86 -13.35 25.23
CA SER A 273 -7.52 -12.11 24.52
C SER A 273 -7.13 -10.97 25.45
N GLN A 274 -7.08 -11.19 26.76
CA GLN A 274 -6.76 -10.16 27.75
C GLN A 274 -5.44 -10.48 28.48
N LEU A 275 -4.53 -9.50 28.45
CA LEU A 275 -3.29 -9.49 29.21
C LEU A 275 -3.54 -8.84 30.57
N ALA A 276 -2.99 -9.41 31.63
CA ALA A 276 -2.74 -8.76 32.91
C ALA A 276 -1.23 -8.66 33.14
N LEU A 277 -0.72 -7.41 33.32
CA LEU A 277 0.66 -7.14 33.69
C LEU A 277 0.67 -6.50 35.06
N ILE A 278 1.48 -7.01 35.96
CA ILE A 278 1.62 -6.57 37.34
C ILE A 278 3.02 -6.01 37.52
N TRP A 279 3.12 -4.75 37.84
CA TRP A 279 4.32 -4.06 38.28
C TRP A 279 4.32 -4.00 39.81
N SER A 280 5.37 -4.42 40.48
CA SER A 280 5.46 -4.41 41.95
C SER A 280 6.82 -3.88 42.38
N GLU A 281 6.81 -2.84 43.22
CA GLU A 281 8.00 -2.23 43.83
C GLU A 281 8.15 -2.68 45.27
N ARG A 282 9.38 -2.91 45.71
CA ARG A 282 9.73 -3.24 47.11
C ARG A 282 11.05 -2.61 47.50
N GLY A 283 11.18 -2.28 48.81
CA GLY A 283 12.43 -1.75 49.35
C GLY A 283 12.73 -0.31 48.95
N GLY A 284 11.71 0.42 48.47
CA GLY A 284 11.77 1.86 48.21
C GLY A 284 11.57 2.69 49.49
N PRO A 285 11.45 4.01 49.36
CA PRO A 285 11.07 4.90 50.47
C PRO A 285 9.69 4.53 51.00
N ASP A 286 9.48 4.68 52.34
CA ASP A 286 8.16 4.48 52.93
C ASP A 286 7.14 5.44 52.33
N ILE A 287 6.01 4.92 51.93
CA ILE A 287 4.89 5.69 51.38
C ILE A 287 3.96 6.10 52.52
N ASP A 288 4.30 7.20 53.22
CA ASP A 288 3.49 7.71 54.35
C ASP A 288 2.17 8.33 53.91
N GLN A 289 2.10 8.91 52.74
CA GLN A 289 0.89 9.42 52.13
C GLN A 289 0.85 9.13 50.63
N PRO A 290 -0.19 8.44 50.15
CA PRO A 290 -0.36 8.24 48.72
C PRO A 290 -0.48 9.61 48.04
N GLN A 291 0.45 9.94 47.14
CA GLN A 291 0.30 11.12 46.27
C GLN A 291 -0.22 10.65 44.88
N PRO A 292 -1.55 10.48 44.75
CA PRO A 292 -2.14 9.95 43.52
C PRO A 292 -2.09 10.91 42.31
N ASN A 293 -1.49 12.09 42.48
CA ASN A 293 -1.59 13.21 41.56
C ASN A 293 -0.31 13.47 40.72
N GLY A 294 0.66 12.54 40.70
CA GLY A 294 1.83 12.68 39.83
C GLY A 294 1.48 12.52 38.33
N ALA A 295 2.22 13.24 37.49
CA ALA A 295 2.05 13.21 36.02
C ALA A 295 2.05 11.84 35.43
N GLY A 296 3.00 11.00 35.86
CA GLY A 296 3.14 9.63 35.37
C GLY A 296 1.94 8.78 35.71
N HIS A 297 1.40 8.88 36.93
CA HIS A 297 0.20 8.14 37.35
C HIS A 297 -1.03 8.55 36.53
N TYR A 298 -1.20 9.85 36.28
CA TYR A 298 -2.31 10.35 35.45
C TYR A 298 -2.17 9.83 34.01
N LEU A 299 -0.95 9.82 33.46
CA LEU A 299 -0.67 9.32 32.11
C LEU A 299 -1.01 7.83 31.99
N VAL A 300 -0.51 7.02 32.92
CA VAL A 300 -0.75 5.56 32.93
C VAL A 300 -2.25 5.27 33.07
N ARG A 301 -2.93 5.88 34.04
CA ARG A 301 -4.33 5.55 34.36
C ARG A 301 -5.32 6.12 33.34
N ASN A 302 -5.13 7.36 32.90
CA ASN A 302 -6.18 8.06 32.13
C ASN A 302 -5.94 8.13 30.63
N VAL A 303 -4.69 7.97 30.18
CA VAL A 303 -4.35 8.10 28.76
C VAL A 303 -3.94 6.75 28.20
N LEU A 304 -2.90 6.14 28.75
CA LEU A 304 -2.34 4.95 28.16
C LEU A 304 -3.27 3.74 28.32
N ALA A 305 -3.89 3.54 29.50
CA ALA A 305 -4.83 2.45 29.71
C ALA A 305 -6.00 2.45 28.71
N ARG A 306 -6.52 3.63 28.37
CA ARG A 306 -7.60 3.76 27.38
C ARG A 306 -7.15 3.44 25.95
N GLN A 307 -5.89 3.74 25.60
CA GLN A 307 -5.37 3.49 24.25
C GLN A 307 -5.18 2.02 23.96
N PHE A 308 -4.85 1.20 24.95
CA PHE A 308 -4.72 -0.25 24.74
C PHE A 308 -5.99 -1.05 25.07
N GLY A 309 -7.13 -0.34 25.24
CA GLY A 309 -8.43 -0.99 25.47
C GLY A 309 -8.50 -1.74 26.80
N GLY A 310 -7.80 -1.25 27.80
CA GLY A 310 -7.66 -1.85 29.11
C GLY A 310 -7.91 -0.87 30.25
N ASP A 311 -7.43 -1.21 31.42
CA ASP A 311 -7.50 -0.43 32.64
C ASP A 311 -6.16 -0.46 33.39
N ALA A 312 -5.98 0.48 34.30
CA ALA A 312 -4.82 0.58 35.19
C ALA A 312 -5.27 0.83 36.62
N ASP A 313 -5.02 -0.13 37.48
CA ASP A 313 -5.23 -0.02 38.93
C ASP A 313 -3.89 0.21 39.64
N LEU A 314 -3.82 1.27 40.45
CA LEU A 314 -2.63 1.69 41.18
C LEU A 314 -2.90 1.63 42.69
N ALA A 315 -2.20 0.70 43.35
CA ALA A 315 -2.24 0.53 44.80
C ALA A 315 -0.92 0.99 45.42
N PHE A 316 -1.01 1.96 46.32
CA PHE A 316 0.13 2.45 47.13
C PHE A 316 0.14 1.65 48.44
N GLU A 317 0.93 0.58 48.43
CA GLU A 317 1.11 -0.24 49.60
C GLU A 317 2.27 0.29 50.46
N ARG A 318 2.31 -0.04 51.72
CA ARG A 318 3.38 0.40 52.62
C ARG A 318 4.77 -0.04 52.17
N GLU A 319 4.85 -1.21 51.50
CA GLU A 319 6.08 -1.80 51.01
C GLU A 319 6.53 -1.26 49.63
N GLY A 320 5.64 -0.51 48.92
CA GLY A 320 5.93 0.04 47.59
C GLY A 320 4.69 0.19 46.71
N LEU A 321 4.89 0.63 45.49
CA LEU A 321 3.85 0.78 44.48
C LEU A 321 3.55 -0.57 43.82
N ARG A 322 2.26 -0.90 43.74
CA ARG A 322 1.76 -2.00 42.91
C ARG A 322 0.83 -1.46 41.83
N VAL A 323 1.08 -1.82 40.57
CA VAL A 323 0.24 -1.42 39.45
C VAL A 323 -0.20 -2.67 38.69
N THR A 324 -1.49 -2.77 38.42
CA THR A 324 -2.06 -3.81 37.57
C THR A 324 -2.56 -3.15 36.29
N LEU A 325 -1.95 -3.52 35.15
CA LEU A 325 -2.37 -3.09 33.84
C LEU A 325 -3.09 -4.21 33.13
N THR A 326 -4.27 -3.97 32.60
CA THR A 326 -4.99 -4.90 31.74
C THR A 326 -5.04 -4.37 30.32
N ALA A 327 -4.90 -5.22 29.32
CA ALA A 327 -4.91 -4.83 27.92
C ALA A 327 -5.53 -5.92 27.03
N GLN A 328 -6.18 -5.54 25.94
CA GLN A 328 -6.64 -6.44 24.90
C GLN A 328 -5.51 -6.73 23.91
N ILE A 329 -5.17 -7.99 23.68
CA ILE A 329 -4.03 -8.47 22.89
C ILE A 329 -4.44 -9.21 21.62
#